data_0aacc115d2b0ec86473232f960267db1
#
_entry.id   0aacc115d2b0ec86473232f960267db1
#
_cell.length_a   1.000
_cell.length_b   1.000
_cell.length_c   1.000
_cell.angle_alpha   90.00
_cell.angle_beta   90.00
_cell.angle_gamma   90.00
#
_symmetry.space_group_name_H-M   'P 1'
#
loop_
_entity.id
_entity.type
_entity.pdbx_description
1 polymer ?
#
loop_
_entity_poly.entity_id
_entity_poly.type
_entity_poly.pdbx_seq_one_letter_code
_entity_poly.pdbx_strand_id
1 'polypeptide(L)'
;MKSSVCNSAPLASPRQLRYQTVIRTFLWFWACAALLSLVPSKSQAARQKSPKAAAIKGKPVNSPAGKVATPPVRRLLNKDKPKPDIEPLEIREHVVHRAGHNETLPGMLNRFRLASAEKRLWSRSVLATFGSQPLPRGKEVHFYFAKDTPTSGAQLTAVELDRSDGMSFIWEKDGRTILFQRVERPYEVDIQSASAVIENSLFEDGRKAGIQPALLSQLADIFSWDLDFVNGFSSGDSVKILYEKRTRKVKDAKSYLRILAAELMNAGQKHTAIYFEKQRGVGGYYDLDGRSLARSFLRFPLEFASITSQFAQSRFHPILKARVPHTGVDFAAPRGTPVRAVSDGVIAQAGWNGPYGKTIDLQHDSRFMSRYAHLHNFADGITHGVEVKKGQIIGYVGSTGRSTGPHLHFELYKDQQYINPLSIDFPAEDTLGPTLLRIFDSQKLIYLVELSAAPQT
;
A
#
# COMPACT_ATOMS: atom_id res chain seq x y z
N MET A 1 -11.23 -43.61 41.07
CA MET A 1 -12.34 -42.78 40.56
C MET A 1 -11.73 -41.61 39.78
N LYS A 2 -11.68 -41.72 38.45
CA LYS A 2 -11.18 -40.68 37.55
C LYS A 2 -12.38 -40.03 36.88
N SER A 3 -12.65 -38.78 37.18
CA SER A 3 -13.67 -37.96 36.49
C SER A 3 -13.05 -37.33 35.24
N SER A 4 -13.56 -37.73 34.08
CA SER A 4 -13.27 -37.12 32.79
C SER A 4 -14.05 -35.82 32.67
N VAL A 5 -13.33 -34.70 32.53
CA VAL A 5 -13.91 -33.40 32.20
C VAL A 5 -14.00 -33.30 30.66
N CYS A 6 -15.24 -33.25 30.19
CA CYS A 6 -15.57 -33.01 28.79
C CYS A 6 -15.40 -31.51 28.48
N ASN A 7 -14.43 -31.15 27.64
CA ASN A 7 -14.20 -29.78 27.17
C ASN A 7 -15.13 -29.52 25.97
N SER A 8 -16.29 -28.90 26.23
CA SER A 8 -17.18 -28.41 25.18
C SER A 8 -16.67 -27.03 24.69
N ALA A 9 -16.30 -26.97 23.41
CA ALA A 9 -16.00 -25.72 22.73
C ALA A 9 -17.22 -24.77 22.75
N PRO A 10 -17.05 -23.47 22.96
CA PRO A 10 -18.18 -22.55 22.98
C PRO A 10 -18.78 -22.42 21.58
N LEU A 11 -20.09 -22.65 21.49
CA LEU A 11 -20.90 -22.36 20.30
C LEU A 11 -20.84 -20.86 19.98
N ALA A 12 -20.53 -20.54 18.71
CA ALA A 12 -20.53 -19.17 18.21
C ALA A 12 -21.88 -18.48 18.52
N SER A 13 -21.81 -17.25 19.02
CA SER A 13 -23.00 -16.49 19.40
C SER A 13 -23.91 -16.22 18.19
N PRO A 14 -25.24 -16.14 18.37
CA PRO A 14 -26.20 -15.88 17.27
C PRO A 14 -25.94 -14.56 16.50
N ARG A 15 -25.19 -13.66 17.08
CA ARG A 15 -24.76 -12.41 16.43
C ARG A 15 -23.75 -12.63 15.30
N GLN A 16 -22.81 -13.56 15.43
CA GLN A 16 -21.82 -13.84 14.39
C GLN A 16 -22.45 -14.44 13.12
N LEU A 17 -23.51 -15.24 13.23
CA LEU A 17 -24.19 -15.79 12.06
C LEU A 17 -24.98 -14.74 11.25
N ARG A 18 -25.55 -13.72 11.89
CA ARG A 18 -26.26 -12.64 11.18
C ARG A 18 -25.33 -11.74 10.37
N TYR A 19 -24.09 -11.57 10.81
CA TYR A 19 -23.08 -10.74 10.15
C TYR A 19 -22.65 -11.30 8.80
N GLN A 20 -22.37 -12.58 8.74
CA GLN A 20 -21.92 -13.21 7.48
C GLN A 20 -22.99 -13.12 6.39
N THR A 21 -24.27 -13.10 6.76
CA THR A 21 -25.39 -13.02 5.82
C THR A 21 -25.54 -11.60 5.26
N VAL A 22 -25.40 -10.56 6.08
CA VAL A 22 -25.54 -9.16 5.63
C VAL A 22 -24.39 -8.76 4.71
N ILE A 23 -23.14 -9.13 5.04
CA ILE A 23 -21.97 -8.82 4.20
C ILE A 23 -22.02 -9.59 2.87
N ARG A 24 -22.47 -10.85 2.88
CA ARG A 24 -22.67 -11.62 1.63
C ARG A 24 -23.73 -11.00 0.72
N THR A 25 -24.82 -10.48 1.27
CA THR A 25 -25.87 -9.81 0.49
C THR A 25 -25.39 -8.51 -0.11
N PHE A 26 -24.56 -7.74 0.60
CA PHE A 26 -24.00 -6.49 0.07
C PHE A 26 -22.94 -6.69 -1.02
N LEU A 27 -22.11 -7.71 -0.90
CA LEU A 27 -21.16 -8.09 -1.96
C LEU A 27 -21.87 -8.58 -3.23
N TRP A 28 -23.04 -9.20 -3.10
CA TRP A 28 -23.86 -9.60 -4.25
C TRP A 28 -24.57 -8.43 -4.93
N PHE A 29 -25.02 -7.43 -4.17
CA PHE A 29 -25.61 -6.19 -4.72
C PHE A 29 -24.61 -5.38 -5.55
N TRP A 30 -23.33 -5.39 -5.15
CA TRP A 30 -22.26 -4.72 -5.89
C TRP A 30 -21.94 -5.41 -7.22
N ALA A 31 -22.00 -6.71 -7.28
CA ALA A 31 -21.83 -7.49 -8.52
C ALA A 31 -22.98 -7.26 -9.52
N CYS A 32 -24.22 -7.06 -9.05
CA CYS A 32 -25.37 -6.76 -9.91
C CYS A 32 -25.40 -5.31 -10.41
N ALA A 33 -24.98 -4.33 -9.60
CA ALA A 33 -24.94 -2.92 -10.02
C ALA A 33 -23.89 -2.65 -11.12
N ALA A 34 -22.80 -3.39 -11.13
CA ALA A 34 -21.75 -3.30 -12.17
C ALA A 34 -22.20 -3.90 -13.52
N LEU A 35 -23.18 -4.77 -13.54
CA LEU A 35 -23.70 -5.40 -14.78
C LEU A 35 -24.78 -4.56 -15.49
N LEU A 36 -25.42 -3.62 -14.78
CA LEU A 36 -26.46 -2.74 -15.34
C LEU A 36 -25.93 -1.47 -16.01
N SER A 37 -24.65 -1.15 -15.92
CA SER A 37 -24.04 0.03 -16.53
C SER A 37 -23.46 -0.19 -17.93
N LEU A 38 -23.69 -1.34 -18.58
CA LEU A 38 -23.18 -1.70 -19.90
C LEU A 38 -24.25 -1.70 -21.01
N VAL A 39 -25.36 -0.97 -20.85
CA VAL A 39 -26.32 -0.77 -21.93
C VAL A 39 -26.05 0.59 -22.59
N PRO A 40 -25.62 0.66 -23.86
CA PRO A 40 -25.44 1.93 -24.52
C PRO A 40 -26.78 2.56 -24.90
N SER A 41 -27.07 3.75 -24.40
CA SER A 41 -28.23 4.54 -24.80
C SER A 41 -28.05 5.06 -26.21
N LYS A 42 -28.96 4.65 -27.10
CA LYS A 42 -29.15 5.29 -28.41
C LYS A 42 -30.00 6.56 -28.25
N SER A 43 -29.44 7.70 -28.56
CA SER A 43 -30.14 8.87 -29.20
C SER A 43 -29.15 10.05 -29.25
N GLN A 44 -28.95 10.59 -30.31
CA GLN A 44 -29.44 11.62 -31.18
C GLN A 44 -28.29 12.15 -32.05
N ALA A 45 -28.43 11.87 -33.33
CA ALA A 45 -27.62 12.49 -34.36
C ALA A 45 -28.14 13.89 -34.68
N ALA A 46 -27.31 14.90 -34.44
CA ALA A 46 -27.52 16.25 -34.99
C ALA A 46 -26.50 16.51 -36.10
N ARG A 47 -27.05 16.81 -37.29
CA ARG A 47 -26.33 17.15 -38.50
C ARG A 47 -25.47 18.40 -38.34
N GLN A 48 -24.19 18.30 -38.70
CA GLN A 48 -23.46 19.47 -39.18
C GLN A 48 -22.73 19.13 -40.49
N LYS A 49 -22.92 20.03 -41.47
CA LYS A 49 -22.44 19.97 -42.84
C LYS A 49 -20.94 20.21 -42.92
N SER A 50 -20.24 19.38 -43.67
CA SER A 50 -18.85 19.58 -44.08
C SER A 50 -18.76 20.33 -45.41
N PRO A 51 -17.69 21.16 -45.63
CA PRO A 51 -17.39 21.71 -46.94
C PRO A 51 -16.48 20.76 -47.75
N LYS A 52 -16.68 20.82 -49.05
CA LYS A 52 -16.02 20.05 -50.12
C LYS A 52 -14.50 20.30 -50.18
N ALA A 53 -13.72 19.24 -50.35
CA ALA A 53 -12.37 19.33 -50.88
C ALA A 53 -12.20 18.44 -52.09
N ALA A 54 -11.41 18.91 -53.04
CA ALA A 54 -11.34 18.49 -54.43
C ALA A 54 -10.58 17.15 -54.65
N ALA A 55 -10.98 16.46 -55.70
CA ALA A 55 -10.38 15.22 -56.17
C ALA A 55 -9.05 15.46 -56.88
N ILE A 56 -8.03 14.65 -56.54
CA ILE A 56 -6.84 14.44 -57.36
C ILE A 56 -6.80 12.94 -57.74
N LYS A 57 -6.81 12.69 -59.04
CA LYS A 57 -6.69 11.36 -59.65
C LYS A 57 -5.23 10.90 -59.62
N GLY A 58 -4.98 9.73 -59.05
CA GLY A 58 -3.74 8.98 -59.19
C GLY A 58 -4.03 7.51 -59.46
N LYS A 59 -3.38 6.99 -60.51
CA LYS A 59 -3.56 5.61 -61.04
C LYS A 59 -3.04 4.53 -60.06
N PRO A 60 -3.57 3.29 -60.12
CA PRO A 60 -3.14 2.21 -59.24
C PRO A 60 -1.84 1.56 -59.71
N VAL A 61 -0.92 1.32 -58.76
CA VAL A 61 0.25 0.46 -58.96
C VAL A 61 -0.04 -0.88 -58.24
N ASN A 62 -0.07 -1.93 -59.05
CA ASN A 62 -0.15 -3.33 -58.59
C ASN A 62 1.16 -3.75 -57.92
N SER A 63 1.08 -4.33 -56.77
CA SER A 63 2.11 -5.24 -56.25
C SER A 63 1.48 -6.30 -55.32
N PRO A 64 1.99 -7.54 -55.31
CA PRO A 64 1.23 -8.70 -54.87
C PRO A 64 1.19 -8.89 -53.36
N ALA A 65 0.02 -9.23 -52.87
CA ALA A 65 -0.23 -9.57 -51.49
C ALA A 65 0.42 -10.90 -51.09
N GLY A 66 1.49 -10.82 -50.30
CA GLY A 66 2.00 -11.97 -49.54
C GLY A 66 1.06 -12.23 -48.36
N LYS A 67 0.33 -13.33 -48.37
CA LYS A 67 -0.48 -13.79 -47.25
C LYS A 67 0.41 -14.30 -46.16
N VAL A 68 0.56 -13.53 -45.09
CA VAL A 68 1.10 -14.02 -43.80
C VAL A 68 -0.06 -14.73 -43.08
N ALA A 69 -0.01 -16.04 -43.06
CA ALA A 69 -0.97 -16.88 -42.35
C ALA A 69 -0.73 -16.74 -40.82
N THR A 70 -1.65 -16.12 -40.11
CA THR A 70 -1.77 -16.23 -38.66
C THR A 70 -2.31 -17.61 -38.31
N PRO A 71 -1.63 -18.36 -37.40
CA PRO A 71 -2.16 -19.66 -36.98
C PRO A 71 -3.42 -19.44 -36.13
N PRO A 72 -4.44 -20.29 -36.29
CA PRO A 72 -5.69 -20.18 -35.55
C PRO A 72 -5.44 -20.48 -34.05
N VAL A 73 -5.83 -19.55 -33.22
CA VAL A 73 -5.96 -19.77 -31.77
C VAL A 73 -7.11 -20.75 -31.56
N ARG A 74 -6.79 -22.04 -31.46
CA ARG A 74 -7.74 -23.09 -31.14
C ARG A 74 -8.15 -22.95 -29.68
N ARG A 75 -9.32 -22.38 -29.48
CA ARG A 75 -10.03 -22.30 -28.20
C ARG A 75 -10.52 -23.70 -27.83
N LEU A 76 -9.68 -24.49 -27.16
CA LEU A 76 -10.07 -25.76 -26.55
C LEU A 76 -10.80 -25.49 -25.24
N LEU A 77 -12.12 -25.28 -25.34
CA LEU A 77 -13.03 -25.47 -24.21
C LEU A 77 -13.22 -26.98 -24.06
N ASN A 78 -12.36 -27.62 -23.26
CA ASN A 78 -12.56 -28.99 -22.82
C ASN A 78 -13.30 -28.97 -21.49
N LYS A 79 -14.62 -29.22 -21.54
CA LYS A 79 -15.51 -29.13 -20.37
C LYS A 79 -15.46 -30.32 -19.40
N ASP A 80 -14.71 -31.39 -19.73
CA ASP A 80 -14.73 -32.62 -18.92
C ASP A 80 -13.32 -33.24 -18.82
N LYS A 81 -12.44 -32.60 -18.05
CA LYS A 81 -11.31 -33.28 -17.42
C LYS A 81 -11.40 -33.07 -15.91
N PRO A 82 -11.24 -34.14 -15.11
CA PRO A 82 -11.12 -33.99 -13.66
C PRO A 82 -9.97 -33.01 -13.36
N LYS A 83 -10.18 -32.11 -12.41
CA LYS A 83 -9.11 -31.26 -11.87
C LYS A 83 -7.96 -32.19 -11.48
N PRO A 84 -6.72 -31.96 -11.92
CA PRO A 84 -5.61 -32.72 -11.37
C PRO A 84 -5.65 -32.51 -9.86
N ASP A 85 -5.63 -33.60 -9.10
CA ASP A 85 -5.40 -33.56 -7.66
C ASP A 85 -4.09 -32.84 -7.46
N ILE A 86 -4.14 -31.61 -6.96
CA ILE A 86 -2.96 -30.83 -6.61
C ILE A 86 -2.41 -31.52 -5.39
N GLU A 87 -1.33 -32.27 -5.54
CA GLU A 87 -0.58 -32.78 -4.39
C GLU A 87 -0.31 -31.59 -3.44
N PRO A 88 -0.52 -31.78 -2.14
CA PRO A 88 -0.28 -30.72 -1.16
C PRO A 88 1.16 -30.21 -1.32
N LEU A 89 1.35 -28.90 -1.40
CA LEU A 89 2.65 -28.22 -1.47
C LEU A 89 3.56 -28.51 -0.25
N GLU A 90 3.14 -29.35 0.65
CA GLU A 90 3.77 -29.67 1.96
C GLU A 90 5.11 -30.43 1.86
N ILE A 91 5.45 -31.00 0.70
CA ILE A 91 6.67 -31.85 0.52
C ILE A 91 7.85 -31.07 -0.10
N ARG A 92 7.68 -29.76 -0.35
CA ARG A 92 8.66 -28.94 -1.07
C ARG A 92 9.42 -28.02 -0.11
N GLU A 93 10.69 -27.77 -0.38
CA GLU A 93 11.42 -26.70 0.31
C GLU A 93 10.82 -25.36 -0.10
N HIS A 94 10.43 -24.56 0.88
CA HIS A 94 9.69 -23.31 0.67
C HIS A 94 10.54 -22.11 1.09
N VAL A 95 10.78 -21.21 0.16
CA VAL A 95 11.51 -19.95 0.37
C VAL A 95 10.58 -18.78 0.10
N VAL A 96 10.43 -17.89 1.07
CA VAL A 96 9.70 -16.63 0.90
C VAL A 96 10.68 -15.51 0.65
N HIS A 97 10.56 -14.86 -0.51
CA HIS A 97 11.33 -13.67 -0.84
C HIS A 97 10.45 -12.44 -0.80
N ARG A 98 10.93 -11.36 -0.14
CA ARG A 98 10.25 -10.07 -0.11
C ARG A 98 10.83 -9.16 -1.17
N ALA A 99 9.95 -8.61 -2.01
CA ALA A 99 10.34 -7.69 -3.07
C ALA A 99 11.12 -6.50 -2.51
N GLY A 100 12.29 -6.25 -3.07
CA GLY A 100 13.07 -5.05 -2.86
C GLY A 100 12.49 -3.84 -3.62
N HIS A 101 13.26 -2.77 -3.66
CA HIS A 101 12.89 -1.59 -4.46
C HIS A 101 13.02 -1.90 -5.96
N ASN A 102 11.98 -1.58 -6.74
CA ASN A 102 11.91 -1.83 -8.19
C ASN A 102 12.20 -3.30 -8.61
N GLU A 103 12.09 -4.22 -7.70
CA GLU A 103 12.37 -5.63 -8.00
C GLU A 103 11.20 -6.25 -8.77
N THR A 104 11.52 -6.90 -9.89
CA THR A 104 10.54 -7.59 -10.75
C THR A 104 10.53 -9.07 -10.41
N LEU A 105 9.40 -9.74 -10.67
CA LEU A 105 9.30 -11.18 -10.45
C LEU A 105 10.35 -11.98 -11.27
N PRO A 106 10.60 -11.67 -12.56
CA PRO A 106 11.72 -12.28 -13.29
C PRO A 106 13.10 -11.97 -12.67
N GLY A 107 13.29 -10.77 -12.11
CA GLY A 107 14.53 -10.37 -11.44
C GLY A 107 14.82 -11.20 -10.20
N MET A 108 13.82 -11.57 -9.42
CA MET A 108 13.96 -12.42 -8.23
C MET A 108 14.50 -13.82 -8.57
N LEU A 109 14.15 -14.37 -9.74
CA LEU A 109 14.66 -15.67 -10.19
C LEU A 109 16.18 -15.69 -10.33
N ASN A 110 16.82 -14.53 -10.52
CA ASN A 110 18.28 -14.42 -10.62
C ASN A 110 19.01 -14.65 -9.28
N ARG A 111 18.31 -14.52 -8.16
CA ARG A 111 18.87 -14.75 -6.83
C ARG A 111 19.08 -16.24 -6.51
N PHE A 112 18.41 -17.10 -7.27
CA PHE A 112 18.51 -18.55 -7.08
C PHE A 112 19.53 -19.18 -8.04
N ARG A 113 20.23 -20.21 -7.58
CA ARG A 113 21.19 -20.99 -8.38
C ARG A 113 20.49 -21.98 -9.31
N LEU A 114 19.63 -21.47 -10.20
CA LEU A 114 18.96 -22.26 -11.22
C LEU A 114 19.86 -22.44 -12.45
N ALA A 115 19.74 -23.59 -13.13
CA ALA A 115 20.41 -23.80 -14.42
C ALA A 115 19.94 -22.73 -15.44
N SER A 116 20.84 -22.26 -16.32
CA SER A 116 20.55 -21.18 -17.28
C SER A 116 19.33 -21.47 -18.17
N ALA A 117 19.13 -22.71 -18.58
CA ALA A 117 17.96 -23.12 -19.35
C ALA A 117 16.66 -23.02 -18.56
N GLU A 118 16.69 -23.45 -17.29
CA GLU A 118 15.57 -23.40 -16.38
C GLU A 118 15.21 -21.93 -16.03
N LYS A 119 16.20 -21.12 -15.72
CA LYS A 119 16.01 -19.69 -15.48
C LYS A 119 15.34 -18.99 -16.66
N ARG A 120 15.76 -19.29 -17.91
CA ARG A 120 15.10 -18.76 -19.12
C ARG A 120 13.66 -19.23 -19.25
N LEU A 121 13.38 -20.50 -18.94
CA LEU A 121 12.03 -21.06 -19.01
C LEU A 121 11.07 -20.33 -18.04
N TRP A 122 11.47 -20.21 -16.78
CA TRP A 122 10.71 -19.50 -15.75
C TRP A 122 10.50 -18.03 -16.09
N SER A 123 11.57 -17.31 -16.46
CA SER A 123 11.49 -15.89 -16.81
C SER A 123 10.56 -15.66 -18.00
N ARG A 124 10.62 -16.51 -19.04
CA ARG A 124 9.71 -16.40 -20.20
C ARG A 124 8.26 -16.61 -19.80
N SER A 125 7.97 -17.62 -18.97
CA SER A 125 6.60 -17.89 -18.53
C SER A 125 6.03 -16.75 -17.67
N VAL A 126 6.82 -16.24 -16.73
CA VAL A 126 6.42 -15.11 -15.88
C VAL A 126 6.19 -13.85 -16.71
N LEU A 127 7.10 -13.51 -17.63
CA LEU A 127 6.96 -12.35 -18.53
C LEU A 127 5.71 -12.44 -19.40
N ALA A 128 5.39 -13.62 -19.92
CA ALA A 128 4.23 -13.81 -20.78
C ALA A 128 2.88 -13.66 -20.05
N THR A 129 2.85 -13.93 -18.74
CA THR A 129 1.61 -14.00 -17.96
C THR A 129 1.42 -12.85 -16.98
N PHE A 130 2.52 -12.31 -16.45
CA PHE A 130 2.53 -11.25 -15.45
C PHE A 130 3.20 -9.96 -15.95
N GLY A 131 4.16 -10.07 -16.88
CA GLY A 131 4.94 -8.93 -17.37
C GLY A 131 6.19 -8.65 -16.55
N SER A 132 6.78 -7.48 -16.78
CA SER A 132 8.03 -7.02 -16.17
C SER A 132 7.85 -5.87 -15.16
N GLN A 133 6.61 -5.57 -14.76
CA GLN A 133 6.35 -4.50 -13.80
C GLN A 133 7.01 -4.81 -12.43
N PRO A 134 7.55 -3.80 -11.76
CA PRO A 134 8.05 -3.95 -10.41
C PRO A 134 6.95 -4.37 -9.45
N LEU A 135 7.30 -5.22 -8.50
CA LEU A 135 6.42 -5.55 -7.38
C LEU A 135 6.47 -4.45 -6.32
N PRO A 136 5.37 -4.21 -5.59
CA PRO A 136 5.39 -3.35 -4.42
C PRO A 136 6.46 -3.82 -3.44
N ARG A 137 7.22 -2.89 -2.87
CA ARG A 137 8.25 -3.21 -1.87
C ARG A 137 7.65 -4.01 -0.71
N GLY A 138 8.37 -5.03 -0.25
CA GLY A 138 7.93 -5.92 0.81
C GLY A 138 6.91 -6.96 0.38
N LYS A 139 6.49 -6.96 -0.90
CA LYS A 139 5.58 -7.98 -1.44
C LYS A 139 6.23 -9.35 -1.35
N GLU A 140 5.57 -10.28 -0.69
CA GLU A 140 6.05 -11.66 -0.55
C GLU A 140 5.76 -12.45 -1.83
N VAL A 141 6.77 -13.18 -2.28
CA VAL A 141 6.72 -14.16 -3.36
C VAL A 141 7.23 -15.48 -2.81
N HIS A 142 6.49 -16.52 -3.03
CA HIS A 142 6.76 -17.86 -2.51
C HIS A 142 7.38 -18.71 -3.62
N PHE A 143 8.56 -19.28 -3.34
CA PHE A 143 9.30 -20.15 -4.25
C PHE A 143 9.36 -21.54 -3.63
N TYR A 144 8.99 -22.55 -4.40
CA TYR A 144 8.95 -23.95 -3.96
C TYR A 144 9.97 -24.77 -4.76
N PHE A 145 10.83 -25.48 -4.05
CA PHE A 145 11.92 -26.26 -4.63
C PHE A 145 11.69 -27.74 -4.36
N ALA A 146 12.12 -28.63 -5.26
CA ALA A 146 12.11 -30.07 -5.01
C ALA A 146 13.04 -30.38 -3.83
N LYS A 147 12.54 -31.20 -2.88
CA LYS A 147 13.39 -31.87 -1.89
C LYS A 147 14.16 -32.95 -2.64
N ASP A 148 15.45 -33.12 -2.38
CA ASP A 148 16.29 -34.22 -2.91
C ASP A 148 16.77 -34.05 -4.37
N THR A 149 17.43 -32.96 -4.68
CA THR A 149 18.35 -32.94 -5.83
C THR A 149 19.78 -33.02 -5.35
N PRO A 150 20.41 -34.24 -5.37
CA PRO A 150 21.84 -34.32 -5.12
C PRO A 150 22.58 -33.67 -6.30
N THR A 151 23.44 -32.72 -5.99
CA THR A 151 24.59 -32.27 -6.76
C THR A 151 24.47 -31.28 -7.92
N SER A 152 23.29 -30.86 -8.42
CA SER A 152 23.29 -29.89 -9.54
C SER A 152 22.15 -28.86 -9.47
N GLY A 153 22.28 -27.87 -8.58
CA GLY A 153 21.41 -26.70 -8.57
C GLY A 153 19.99 -26.97 -8.06
N ALA A 154 19.41 -26.00 -7.32
CA ALA A 154 18.05 -26.08 -6.84
C ALA A 154 17.07 -26.20 -8.02
N GLN A 155 16.17 -27.16 -7.99
CA GLN A 155 15.09 -27.29 -8.99
C GLN A 155 13.85 -26.57 -8.51
N LEU A 156 13.52 -25.45 -9.15
CA LEU A 156 12.30 -24.69 -8.86
C LEU A 156 11.09 -25.43 -9.42
N THR A 157 10.13 -25.75 -8.57
CA THR A 157 8.90 -26.50 -8.93
C THR A 157 7.68 -25.63 -9.02
N ALA A 158 7.57 -24.57 -8.19
CA ALA A 158 6.47 -23.63 -8.28
C ALA A 158 6.89 -22.24 -7.79
N VAL A 159 6.19 -21.23 -8.31
CA VAL A 159 6.23 -19.84 -7.85
C VAL A 159 4.81 -19.39 -7.57
N GLU A 160 4.59 -18.80 -6.40
CA GLU A 160 3.28 -18.26 -6.04
C GLU A 160 3.40 -16.79 -5.66
N LEU A 161 2.53 -15.97 -6.25
CA LEU A 161 2.39 -14.55 -5.95
C LEU A 161 0.95 -14.27 -5.53
N ASP A 162 0.80 -13.92 -4.30
CA ASP A 162 -0.49 -13.50 -3.76
C ASP A 162 -0.84 -12.07 -4.14
N ARG A 163 -2.07 -11.84 -4.56
CA ARG A 163 -2.61 -10.50 -4.80
C ARG A 163 -3.50 -10.06 -3.64
N SER A 164 -3.59 -8.74 -3.45
CA SER A 164 -4.44 -8.13 -2.42
C SER A 164 -5.94 -8.31 -2.68
N ASP A 165 -6.33 -8.71 -3.90
CA ASP A 165 -7.71 -8.94 -4.31
C ASP A 165 -8.22 -10.37 -4.04
N GLY A 166 -7.48 -11.19 -3.29
CA GLY A 166 -7.84 -12.58 -2.97
C GLY A 166 -7.46 -13.59 -4.06
N MET A 167 -6.83 -13.13 -5.15
CA MET A 167 -6.29 -14.01 -6.18
C MET A 167 -4.84 -14.39 -5.86
N SER A 168 -4.46 -15.62 -6.15
CA SER A 168 -3.06 -16.05 -6.21
C SER A 168 -2.71 -16.41 -7.65
N PHE A 169 -1.55 -15.96 -8.08
CA PHE A 169 -0.94 -16.39 -9.32
C PHE A 169 0.05 -17.49 -9.01
N ILE A 170 -0.15 -18.65 -9.62
CA ILE A 170 0.68 -19.83 -9.41
C ILE A 170 1.28 -20.22 -10.77
N TRP A 171 2.59 -20.33 -10.81
CA TRP A 171 3.36 -20.91 -11.89
C TRP A 171 3.90 -22.24 -11.38
N GLU A 172 3.55 -23.34 -12.02
CA GLU A 172 3.97 -24.68 -11.61
C GLU A 172 4.63 -25.40 -12.77
N LYS A 173 5.75 -26.07 -12.48
CA LYS A 173 6.51 -26.84 -13.47
C LYS A 173 5.83 -28.18 -13.72
N ASP A 174 5.46 -28.40 -14.96
CA ASP A 174 4.92 -29.68 -15.46
C ASP A 174 5.86 -30.19 -16.57
N GLY A 175 6.73 -31.12 -16.20
CA GLY A 175 7.75 -31.66 -17.09
C GLY A 175 8.67 -30.56 -17.67
N ARG A 176 8.50 -30.25 -18.95
CA ARG A 176 9.29 -29.22 -19.68
C ARG A 176 8.56 -27.91 -19.85
N THR A 177 7.35 -27.75 -19.30
CA THR A 177 6.53 -26.57 -19.39
C THR A 177 6.29 -25.94 -18.02
N ILE A 178 5.88 -24.68 -18.01
CA ILE A 178 5.39 -23.99 -16.81
C ILE A 178 3.91 -23.71 -17.03
N LEU A 179 3.08 -24.30 -16.21
CA LEU A 179 1.65 -24.04 -16.17
C LEU A 179 1.40 -22.77 -15.36
N PHE A 180 0.53 -21.90 -15.85
CA PHE A 180 0.10 -20.71 -15.12
C PHE A 180 -1.36 -20.84 -14.72
N GLN A 181 -1.66 -20.65 -13.44
CA GLN A 181 -3.01 -20.71 -12.89
C GLN A 181 -3.32 -19.44 -12.11
N ARG A 182 -4.58 -19.01 -12.21
CA ARG A 182 -5.16 -17.97 -11.33
C ARG A 182 -6.09 -18.69 -10.36
N VAL A 183 -5.71 -18.72 -9.11
CA VAL A 183 -6.49 -19.42 -8.07
C VAL A 183 -7.12 -18.38 -7.16
N GLU A 184 -8.43 -18.44 -7.00
CA GLU A 184 -9.13 -17.63 -6.02
C GLU A 184 -8.91 -18.27 -4.64
N ARG A 185 -8.27 -17.53 -3.74
CA ARG A 185 -8.06 -17.91 -2.34
C ARG A 185 -8.67 -16.83 -1.46
N PRO A 186 -9.97 -16.91 -1.19
CA PRO A 186 -10.64 -15.91 -0.38
C PRO A 186 -10.04 -15.86 1.02
N TYR A 187 -9.88 -14.64 1.53
CA TYR A 187 -9.56 -14.44 2.94
C TYR A 187 -10.78 -14.75 3.78
N GLU A 188 -10.58 -15.35 4.94
CA GLU A 188 -11.53 -15.22 6.03
C GLU A 188 -11.42 -13.78 6.53
N VAL A 189 -12.54 -13.08 6.51
CA VAL A 189 -12.65 -11.72 7.02
C VAL A 189 -13.37 -11.76 8.34
N ASP A 190 -12.70 -11.34 9.38
CA ASP A 190 -13.23 -11.16 10.71
C ASP A 190 -13.25 -9.66 11.03
N ILE A 191 -14.43 -9.14 11.42
CA ILE A 191 -14.60 -7.74 11.80
C ILE A 191 -14.56 -7.66 13.31
N GLN A 192 -13.64 -6.87 13.82
CA GLN A 192 -13.38 -6.69 15.23
C GLN A 192 -13.38 -5.20 15.59
N SER A 193 -13.67 -4.92 16.85
CA SER A 193 -13.55 -3.57 17.41
C SER A 193 -12.56 -3.56 18.57
N ALA A 194 -11.93 -2.44 18.78
CA ALA A 194 -11.09 -2.18 19.94
C ALA A 194 -11.20 -0.71 20.36
N SER A 195 -10.96 -0.44 21.63
CA SER A 195 -10.98 0.90 22.19
C SER A 195 -9.88 1.06 23.24
N ALA A 196 -9.49 2.30 23.50
CA ALA A 196 -8.60 2.65 24.59
C ALA A 196 -8.92 4.04 25.10
N VAL A 197 -8.81 4.24 26.41
CA VAL A 197 -8.68 5.56 27.05
C VAL A 197 -7.21 5.90 27.14
N ILE A 198 -6.87 7.13 26.80
CA ILE A 198 -5.49 7.60 26.73
C ILE A 198 -5.19 8.33 28.04
N GLU A 199 -4.14 7.91 28.73
CA GLU A 199 -3.63 8.57 29.93
C GLU A 199 -2.30 9.29 29.67
N ASN A 200 -1.43 8.67 28.87
CA ASN A 200 -0.08 9.18 28.58
C ASN A 200 0.18 9.33 27.10
N SER A 201 -0.02 8.26 26.34
CA SER A 201 0.16 8.29 24.88
C SER A 201 -0.71 7.25 24.18
N LEU A 202 -1.18 7.60 22.98
CA LEU A 202 -1.99 6.67 22.16
C LEU A 202 -1.27 5.32 21.96
N PHE A 203 0.04 5.33 21.72
CA PHE A 203 0.78 4.10 21.42
C PHE A 203 0.97 3.22 22.65
N GLU A 204 1.26 3.82 23.78
CA GLU A 204 1.47 3.07 25.04
C GLU A 204 0.14 2.51 25.55
N ASP A 205 -0.85 3.37 25.69
CA ASP A 205 -2.14 3.01 26.30
C ASP A 205 -2.97 2.15 25.35
N GLY A 206 -2.95 2.44 24.05
CA GLY A 206 -3.55 1.60 23.04
C GLY A 206 -2.96 0.18 23.01
N ARG A 207 -1.65 0.05 23.18
CA ARG A 207 -0.99 -1.26 23.29
C ARG A 207 -1.36 -2.01 24.58
N LYS A 208 -1.46 -1.29 25.71
CA LYS A 208 -1.96 -1.86 26.99
C LYS A 208 -3.41 -2.37 26.86
N ALA A 209 -4.25 -1.64 26.11
CA ALA A 209 -5.63 -2.05 25.80
C ALA A 209 -5.73 -3.16 24.72
N GLY A 210 -4.60 -3.70 24.25
CA GLY A 210 -4.58 -4.81 23.29
C GLY A 210 -4.70 -4.39 21.82
N ILE A 211 -4.66 -3.10 21.49
CA ILE A 211 -4.65 -2.63 20.10
C ILE A 211 -3.31 -2.99 19.46
N GLN A 212 -3.34 -3.70 18.34
CA GLN A 212 -2.12 -4.12 17.67
C GLN A 212 -1.32 -2.91 17.14
N PRO A 213 0.02 -2.91 17.22
CA PRO A 213 0.86 -1.79 16.78
C PRO A 213 0.59 -1.35 15.32
N ALA A 214 0.28 -2.30 14.44
CA ALA A 214 -0.06 -2.01 13.05
C ALA A 214 -1.33 -1.14 12.89
N LEU A 215 -2.30 -1.28 13.78
CA LEU A 215 -3.52 -0.45 13.80
C LEU A 215 -3.24 0.93 14.38
N LEU A 216 -2.39 1.02 15.41
CA LEU A 216 -1.96 2.31 15.98
C LEU A 216 -1.18 3.13 14.94
N SER A 217 -0.31 2.48 14.16
CA SER A 217 0.39 3.14 13.05
C SER A 217 -0.58 3.63 11.97
N GLN A 218 -1.58 2.83 11.61
CA GLN A 218 -2.60 3.25 10.65
C GLN A 218 -3.40 4.45 11.17
N LEU A 219 -3.76 4.49 12.46
CA LEU A 219 -4.44 5.65 13.07
C LEU A 219 -3.58 6.92 12.95
N ALA A 220 -2.29 6.81 13.27
CA ALA A 220 -1.37 7.92 13.16
C ALA A 220 -1.25 8.44 11.71
N ASP A 221 -1.18 7.55 10.72
CA ASP A 221 -1.14 7.93 9.31
C ASP A 221 -2.47 8.57 8.85
N ILE A 222 -3.63 8.03 9.28
CA ILE A 222 -4.98 8.54 8.92
C ILE A 222 -5.20 9.97 9.41
N PHE A 223 -4.91 10.22 10.70
CA PHE A 223 -5.20 11.51 11.34
C PHE A 223 -3.97 12.41 11.47
N SER A 224 -2.86 12.10 10.77
CA SER A 224 -1.59 12.82 10.88
C SER A 224 -1.69 14.32 10.61
N TRP A 225 -2.66 14.75 9.82
CA TRP A 225 -2.89 16.16 9.51
C TRP A 225 -3.77 16.88 10.52
N ASP A 226 -4.63 16.14 11.22
CA ASP A 226 -5.60 16.72 12.16
C ASP A 226 -5.06 16.72 13.60
N LEU A 227 -4.14 15.79 13.93
CA LEU A 227 -3.68 15.56 15.30
C LEU A 227 -2.14 15.52 15.41
N ASP A 228 -1.63 16.01 16.54
CA ASP A 228 -0.24 15.82 16.95
C ASP A 228 -0.12 14.53 17.77
N PHE A 229 0.33 13.46 17.15
CA PHE A 229 0.48 12.15 17.79
C PHE A 229 1.63 12.06 18.79
N VAL A 230 2.49 13.07 18.86
CA VAL A 230 3.64 13.10 19.78
C VAL A 230 3.28 13.80 21.09
N ASN A 231 2.61 14.96 21.01
CA ASN A 231 2.35 15.81 22.18
C ASN A 231 0.88 16.22 22.31
N GLY A 232 0.03 15.79 21.40
CA GLY A 232 -1.35 16.29 21.27
C GLY A 232 -2.39 15.55 22.10
N PHE A 233 -2.02 14.47 22.81
CA PHE A 233 -2.96 13.68 23.61
C PHE A 233 -2.87 14.04 25.09
N SER A 234 -4.03 14.07 25.73
CA SER A 234 -4.20 14.36 27.14
C SER A 234 -4.95 13.23 27.85
N SER A 235 -4.83 13.16 29.17
CA SER A 235 -5.60 12.20 29.96
C SER A 235 -7.10 12.44 29.77
N GLY A 236 -7.84 11.35 29.46
CA GLY A 236 -9.25 11.37 29.16
C GLY A 236 -9.59 11.37 27.66
N ASP A 237 -8.62 11.57 26.79
CA ASP A 237 -8.79 11.33 25.37
C ASP A 237 -9.06 9.84 25.13
N SER A 238 -9.67 9.47 23.98
CA SER A 238 -10.01 8.08 23.73
C SER A 238 -10.01 7.76 22.25
N VAL A 239 -9.81 6.49 21.94
CA VAL A 239 -9.89 5.95 20.59
C VAL A 239 -10.83 4.76 20.53
N LYS A 240 -11.60 4.68 19.47
CA LYS A 240 -12.38 3.50 19.07
C LYS A 240 -12.09 3.17 17.63
N ILE A 241 -11.87 1.91 17.35
CA ILE A 241 -11.62 1.41 16.00
C ILE A 241 -12.50 0.20 15.69
N LEU A 242 -13.00 0.20 14.46
CA LEU A 242 -13.58 -0.97 13.82
C LEU A 242 -12.59 -1.39 12.73
N TYR A 243 -12.18 -2.64 12.71
CA TYR A 243 -11.18 -3.11 11.75
C TYR A 243 -11.48 -4.50 11.23
N GLU A 244 -11.05 -4.76 10.01
CA GLU A 244 -11.06 -6.11 9.44
C GLU A 244 -9.72 -6.79 9.63
N LYS A 245 -9.80 -8.06 10.04
CA LYS A 245 -8.68 -8.98 10.06
C LYS A 245 -8.88 -9.99 8.94
N ARG A 246 -8.05 -9.93 7.91
CA ARG A 246 -8.07 -10.87 6.79
C ARG A 246 -7.03 -11.94 7.03
N THR A 247 -7.46 -13.18 7.15
CA THR A 247 -6.57 -14.32 7.36
C THR A 247 -6.77 -15.32 6.23
N ARG A 248 -5.68 -15.88 5.72
CA ARG A 248 -5.76 -17.00 4.77
C ARG A 248 -5.83 -18.33 5.51
N LYS A 249 -6.53 -19.29 4.94
CA LYS A 249 -6.57 -20.69 5.43
C LYS A 249 -5.29 -21.44 5.01
N VAL A 250 -4.13 -20.87 5.25
CA VAL A 250 -2.83 -21.51 5.01
C VAL A 250 -2.04 -21.49 6.31
N LYS A 251 -1.35 -22.59 6.60
CA LYS A 251 -0.51 -22.69 7.80
C LYS A 251 0.50 -21.53 7.80
N ASP A 252 0.66 -20.87 8.95
CA ASP A 252 1.55 -19.72 9.17
C ASP A 252 1.22 -18.44 8.37
N ALA A 253 -0.01 -18.31 7.86
CA ALA A 253 -0.44 -17.11 7.17
C ALA A 253 -0.49 -15.90 8.09
N LYS A 254 0.21 -14.82 7.72
CA LYS A 254 0.09 -13.54 8.40
C LYS A 254 -1.27 -12.93 8.13
N SER A 255 -1.93 -12.45 9.18
CA SER A 255 -3.16 -11.68 9.03
C SER A 255 -2.85 -10.28 8.53
N TYR A 256 -3.69 -9.78 7.64
CA TYR A 256 -3.71 -8.39 7.20
C TYR A 256 -4.79 -7.64 7.98
N LEU A 257 -4.44 -6.49 8.54
CA LEU A 257 -5.34 -5.64 9.31
C LEU A 257 -5.62 -4.35 8.56
N ARG A 258 -6.89 -3.92 8.55
CA ARG A 258 -7.30 -2.63 7.99
C ARG A 258 -8.36 -2.00 8.88
N ILE A 259 -8.18 -0.76 9.23
CA ILE A 259 -9.20 0.04 9.90
C ILE A 259 -10.35 0.30 8.89
N LEU A 260 -11.58 0.01 9.29
CA LEU A 260 -12.80 0.30 8.54
C LEU A 260 -13.43 1.61 8.98
N ALA A 261 -13.42 1.86 10.29
CA ALA A 261 -13.81 3.12 10.88
C ALA A 261 -12.98 3.39 12.14
N ALA A 262 -12.70 4.65 12.38
CA ALA A 262 -12.06 5.10 13.61
C ALA A 262 -12.74 6.36 14.12
N GLU A 263 -12.85 6.46 15.45
CA GLU A 263 -13.29 7.65 16.16
C GLU A 263 -12.24 7.97 17.22
N LEU A 264 -11.76 9.18 17.23
CA LEU A 264 -10.76 9.68 18.14
C LEU A 264 -11.30 10.92 18.83
N MET A 265 -11.42 10.87 20.16
CA MET A 265 -11.70 12.04 21.00
C MET A 265 -10.39 12.63 21.45
N ASN A 266 -10.13 13.87 21.06
CA ASN A 266 -8.92 14.59 21.45
C ASN A 266 -9.28 16.00 21.88
N ALA A 267 -8.90 16.39 23.10
CA ALA A 267 -9.20 17.68 23.69
C ALA A 267 -10.69 18.09 23.56
N GLY A 268 -11.61 17.12 23.70
CA GLY A 268 -13.05 17.31 23.57
C GLY A 268 -13.56 17.38 22.13
N GLN A 269 -12.70 17.29 21.12
CA GLN A 269 -13.07 17.24 19.72
C GLN A 269 -13.11 15.80 19.20
N LYS A 270 -14.12 15.51 18.37
CA LYS A 270 -14.31 14.20 17.76
C LYS A 270 -13.77 14.21 16.33
N HIS A 271 -12.80 13.35 16.07
CA HIS A 271 -12.26 13.09 14.73
C HIS A 271 -12.74 11.72 14.26
N THR A 272 -13.32 11.63 13.07
CA THR A 272 -13.86 10.38 12.55
C THR A 272 -13.28 10.09 11.17
N ALA A 273 -12.89 8.84 10.95
CA ALA A 273 -12.39 8.35 9.68
C ALA A 273 -13.18 7.12 9.24
N ILE A 274 -13.60 7.09 8.00
CA ILE A 274 -14.32 5.97 7.38
C ILE A 274 -13.52 5.50 6.15
N TYR A 275 -13.16 4.23 6.12
CA TYR A 275 -12.56 3.63 4.93
C TYR A 275 -13.62 3.42 3.86
N PHE A 276 -13.34 3.88 2.65
CA PHE A 276 -14.20 3.67 1.50
C PHE A 276 -13.39 3.30 0.25
N GLU A 277 -13.85 2.29 -0.45
CA GLU A 277 -13.23 1.81 -1.70
C GLU A 277 -14.02 2.36 -2.90
N LYS A 278 -13.47 3.37 -3.58
CA LYS A 278 -14.11 4.03 -4.75
C LYS A 278 -14.25 3.08 -5.92
N GLN A 279 -13.30 2.20 -6.09
CA GLN A 279 -13.27 1.12 -7.06
C GLN A 279 -12.39 -0.01 -6.53
N ARG A 280 -12.54 -1.21 -7.06
CA ARG A 280 -11.82 -2.39 -6.57
C ARG A 280 -10.31 -2.15 -6.46
N GLY A 281 -9.78 -2.21 -5.24
CA GLY A 281 -8.36 -2.00 -4.94
C GLY A 281 -7.92 -0.54 -4.81
N VAL A 282 -8.84 0.44 -4.96
CA VAL A 282 -8.55 1.86 -4.80
C VAL A 282 -9.44 2.44 -3.71
N GLY A 283 -8.97 2.42 -2.49
CA GLY A 283 -9.68 2.92 -1.32
C GLY A 283 -8.87 3.95 -0.56
N GLY A 284 -9.55 4.72 0.28
CA GLY A 284 -8.97 5.74 1.14
C GLY A 284 -9.85 6.00 2.37
N TYR A 285 -9.38 6.89 3.22
CA TYR A 285 -10.12 7.33 4.40
C TYR A 285 -10.75 8.68 4.15
N TYR A 286 -11.99 8.83 4.58
CA TYR A 286 -12.81 10.00 4.38
C TYR A 286 -13.43 10.44 5.70
N ASP A 287 -13.66 11.76 5.85
CA ASP A 287 -14.46 12.31 6.94
C ASP A 287 -15.95 11.98 6.77
N LEU A 288 -16.79 12.45 7.69
CA LEU A 288 -18.24 12.20 7.65
C LEU A 288 -18.94 12.84 6.44
N ASP A 289 -18.33 13.85 5.82
CA ASP A 289 -18.84 14.57 4.65
C ASP A 289 -18.30 13.99 3.33
N GLY A 290 -17.47 12.94 3.37
CA GLY A 290 -16.87 12.32 2.20
C GLY A 290 -15.68 13.10 1.62
N ARG A 291 -15.04 13.97 2.43
CA ARG A 291 -13.76 14.61 2.08
C ARG A 291 -12.62 13.67 2.45
N SER A 292 -11.65 13.49 1.56
CA SER A 292 -10.49 12.68 1.83
C SER A 292 -9.67 13.23 3.02
N LEU A 293 -9.31 12.34 3.94
CA LEU A 293 -8.34 12.64 4.99
C LEU A 293 -6.89 12.59 4.47
N ALA A 294 -6.67 11.99 3.31
CA ALA A 294 -5.37 12.05 2.66
C ALA A 294 -5.10 13.45 2.10
N ARG A 295 -3.89 13.92 2.29
CA ARG A 295 -3.35 15.14 1.69
C ARG A 295 -2.31 14.79 0.64
N SER A 296 -2.04 15.70 -0.27
CA SER A 296 -0.99 15.53 -1.29
C SER A 296 0.40 15.31 -0.69
N PHE A 297 0.61 15.74 0.55
CA PHE A 297 1.84 15.53 1.30
C PHE A 297 1.61 14.70 2.58
N LEU A 298 2.62 13.96 3.03
CA LEU A 298 2.68 13.44 4.40
C LEU A 298 3.05 14.57 5.35
N ARG A 299 2.46 14.58 6.54
CA ARG A 299 2.81 15.53 7.59
C ARG A 299 4.23 15.36 8.08
N PHE A 300 4.67 14.09 8.20
CA PHE A 300 5.98 13.74 8.73
C PHE A 300 6.71 12.76 7.79
N PRO A 301 8.01 13.01 7.53
CA PRO A 301 8.85 12.11 6.73
C PRO A 301 9.29 10.85 7.49
N LEU A 302 9.03 10.75 8.80
CA LEU A 302 9.33 9.62 9.67
C LEU A 302 8.04 9.07 10.29
N GLU A 303 8.03 7.79 10.61
CA GLU A 303 6.85 7.15 11.19
C GLU A 303 6.69 7.46 12.68
N PHE A 304 7.78 7.48 13.42
CA PHE A 304 7.79 7.82 14.84
C PHE A 304 9.04 8.65 15.13
N ALA A 305 8.85 9.95 15.37
CA ALA A 305 9.96 10.83 15.75
C ALA A 305 9.47 12.00 16.56
N SER A 306 10.22 12.39 17.56
CA SER A 306 10.00 13.62 18.31
C SER A 306 10.65 14.79 17.58
N ILE A 307 9.96 15.94 17.57
CA ILE A 307 10.51 17.19 17.07
C ILE A 307 11.45 17.75 18.14
N THR A 308 12.73 17.81 17.81
CA THR A 308 13.75 18.38 18.72
C THR A 308 14.08 19.83 18.43
N SER A 309 13.79 20.29 17.20
CA SER A 309 13.94 21.70 16.86
C SER A 309 12.96 22.09 15.76
N GLN A 310 12.22 23.13 16.03
CA GLN A 310 11.24 23.68 15.09
C GLN A 310 11.91 24.63 14.09
N PHE A 311 11.21 24.90 12.98
CA PHE A 311 11.53 25.99 12.08
C PHE A 311 11.58 27.32 12.83
N ALA A 312 12.60 28.11 12.59
CA ALA A 312 12.75 29.42 13.25
C ALA A 312 13.55 30.40 12.35
N GLN A 313 13.05 31.62 12.26
CA GLN A 313 13.80 32.67 11.53
C GLN A 313 15.12 33.03 12.24
N SER A 314 15.23 32.84 13.54
CA SER A 314 16.44 33.08 14.31
C SER A 314 16.45 32.21 15.56
N ARG A 315 17.41 31.28 15.67
CA ARG A 315 17.68 30.50 16.91
C ARG A 315 19.18 30.51 17.26
N PHE A 316 19.50 30.24 18.51
CA PHE A 316 20.90 30.04 18.91
C PHE A 316 21.37 28.67 18.36
N HIS A 317 22.45 28.68 17.59
CA HIS A 317 23.03 27.46 17.04
C HIS A 317 24.14 26.93 17.95
N PRO A 318 24.02 25.70 18.53
CA PRO A 318 24.92 25.20 19.54
C PRO A 318 26.38 25.04 19.08
N ILE A 319 26.60 24.70 17.80
CA ILE A 319 27.94 24.53 17.22
C ILE A 319 28.54 25.86 16.80
N LEU A 320 27.76 26.74 16.14
CA LEU A 320 28.24 28.03 15.64
C LEU A 320 28.30 29.09 16.72
N LYS A 321 27.65 28.84 17.89
CA LYS A 321 27.52 29.80 19.02
C LYS A 321 27.02 31.19 18.57
N ALA A 322 26.17 31.20 17.51
CA ALA A 322 25.60 32.41 16.93
C ALA A 322 24.08 32.20 16.68
N ARG A 323 23.35 33.30 16.58
CA ARG A 323 21.97 33.26 16.14
C ARG A 323 21.92 33.11 14.62
N VAL A 324 21.28 32.04 14.15
CA VAL A 324 21.11 31.75 12.73
C VAL A 324 19.67 31.25 12.47
N PRO A 325 19.15 31.38 11.26
CA PRO A 325 17.87 30.78 10.92
C PRO A 325 17.97 29.25 10.98
N HIS A 326 16.86 28.62 11.33
CA HIS A 326 16.63 27.19 11.18
C HIS A 326 15.60 26.99 10.08
N THR A 327 16.07 26.60 8.91
CA THR A 327 15.31 26.56 7.67
C THR A 327 14.41 25.33 7.53
N GLY A 328 14.46 24.43 8.51
CA GLY A 328 13.68 23.19 8.54
C GLY A 328 13.21 22.82 9.93
N VAL A 329 12.86 21.56 10.07
CA VAL A 329 12.46 20.91 11.33
C VAL A 329 13.41 19.74 11.58
N ASP A 330 13.91 19.62 12.81
CA ASP A 330 14.74 18.49 13.20
C ASP A 330 13.91 17.43 13.93
N PHE A 331 13.95 16.22 13.43
CA PHE A 331 13.27 15.04 13.97
C PHE A 331 14.31 14.11 14.60
N ALA A 332 14.30 13.94 15.93
CA ALA A 332 15.14 12.94 16.59
C ALA A 332 14.61 11.53 16.29
N ALA A 333 15.50 10.69 15.78
CA ALA A 333 15.22 9.29 15.55
C ALA A 333 16.53 8.49 15.57
N PRO A 334 16.51 7.20 15.95
CA PRO A 334 17.68 6.34 15.88
C PRO A 334 18.29 6.30 14.50
N ARG A 335 19.64 6.17 14.44
CA ARG A 335 20.33 5.95 13.16
C ARG A 335 19.76 4.72 12.46
N GLY A 336 19.47 4.84 11.16
CA GLY A 336 18.89 3.77 10.36
C GLY A 336 17.36 3.77 10.31
N THR A 337 16.68 4.68 11.04
CA THR A 337 15.23 4.85 10.89
C THR A 337 14.89 5.21 9.46
N PRO A 338 13.89 4.53 8.83
CA PRO A 338 13.50 4.80 7.46
C PRO A 338 12.96 6.23 7.27
N VAL A 339 13.43 6.91 6.23
CA VAL A 339 12.96 8.24 5.81
C VAL A 339 12.08 8.09 4.58
N ARG A 340 10.86 8.62 4.63
CA ARG A 340 9.85 8.52 3.57
C ARG A 340 9.78 9.80 2.74
N ALA A 341 9.57 9.68 1.43
CA ALA A 341 9.18 10.80 0.58
C ALA A 341 7.84 11.37 1.05
N VAL A 342 7.77 12.68 1.32
CA VAL A 342 6.53 13.29 1.82
C VAL A 342 5.45 13.42 0.75
N SER A 343 5.81 13.41 -0.54
CA SER A 343 4.88 13.42 -1.69
C SER A 343 5.52 12.73 -2.88
N ASP A 344 4.74 12.48 -3.92
CA ASP A 344 5.26 12.07 -5.23
C ASP A 344 6.27 13.10 -5.72
N GLY A 345 7.26 12.69 -6.50
CA GLY A 345 8.23 13.61 -7.08
C GLY A 345 9.40 12.93 -7.76
N VAL A 346 10.34 13.75 -8.23
CA VAL A 346 11.58 13.32 -8.88
C VAL A 346 12.76 13.73 -8.03
N ILE A 347 13.70 12.83 -7.79
CA ILE A 347 14.95 13.13 -7.07
C ILE A 347 15.78 14.14 -7.87
N ALA A 348 15.80 15.38 -7.40
CA ALA A 348 16.59 16.45 -7.98
C ALA A 348 18.07 16.36 -7.61
N GLN A 349 18.37 15.84 -6.42
CA GLN A 349 19.73 15.58 -5.94
C GLN A 349 19.73 14.44 -4.93
N ALA A 350 20.73 13.57 -5.01
CA ALA A 350 21.07 12.60 -3.96
C ALA A 350 22.59 12.54 -3.84
N GLY A 351 23.16 13.03 -2.74
CA GLY A 351 24.60 13.12 -2.59
C GLY A 351 25.05 13.85 -1.31
N TRP A 352 26.34 14.17 -1.25
CA TRP A 352 26.90 14.99 -0.18
C TRP A 352 26.67 16.47 -0.45
N ASN A 353 26.12 17.19 0.52
CA ASN A 353 25.82 18.61 0.40
C ASN A 353 26.38 19.40 1.60
N GLY A 354 27.68 19.62 1.64
CA GLY A 354 28.38 20.43 2.64
C GLY A 354 27.91 20.18 4.08
N PRO A 355 27.42 21.21 4.79
CA PRO A 355 26.96 21.10 6.18
C PRO A 355 25.78 20.15 6.37
N TYR A 356 24.93 19.94 5.35
CA TYR A 356 23.80 19.03 5.38
C TYR A 356 24.21 17.55 5.35
N GLY A 357 25.47 17.25 5.01
CA GLY A 357 25.95 15.87 4.87
C GLY A 357 25.30 15.15 3.69
N LYS A 358 24.98 13.87 3.84
CA LYS A 358 24.22 13.12 2.84
C LYS A 358 22.78 13.63 2.79
N THR A 359 22.38 14.08 1.62
CA THR A 359 21.13 14.83 1.41
C THR A 359 20.39 14.29 0.20
N ILE A 360 19.07 14.30 0.27
CA ILE A 360 18.16 14.12 -0.87
C ILE A 360 17.35 15.39 -1.01
N ASP A 361 17.30 15.92 -2.23
CA ASP A 361 16.36 16.95 -2.65
C ASP A 361 15.35 16.30 -3.60
N LEU A 362 14.06 16.44 -3.27
CA LEU A 362 12.94 15.86 -3.99
C LEU A 362 12.05 16.97 -4.53
N GLN A 363 12.02 17.12 -5.85
CA GLN A 363 11.11 18.04 -6.55
C GLN A 363 9.76 17.39 -6.72
N HIS A 364 8.72 18.01 -6.17
CA HIS A 364 7.36 17.49 -6.23
C HIS A 364 6.60 18.01 -7.45
N ASP A 365 6.66 19.32 -7.66
CA ASP A 365 6.08 20.02 -8.80
C ASP A 365 6.88 21.29 -9.10
N SER A 366 6.35 22.21 -9.91
CA SER A 366 7.02 23.47 -10.24
C SER A 366 7.22 24.42 -9.05
N ARG A 367 6.50 24.20 -7.94
CA ARG A 367 6.47 25.09 -6.78
C ARG A 367 7.08 24.47 -5.52
N PHE A 368 6.91 23.16 -5.31
CA PHE A 368 7.28 22.49 -4.07
C PHE A 368 8.50 21.58 -4.25
N MET A 369 9.44 21.71 -3.32
CA MET A 369 10.59 20.82 -3.17
C MET A 369 10.76 20.49 -1.68
N SER A 370 11.20 19.27 -1.37
CA SER A 370 11.57 18.88 0.00
C SER A 370 13.03 18.44 0.06
N ARG A 371 13.70 18.73 1.19
CA ARG A 371 15.07 18.32 1.48
C ARG A 371 15.10 17.44 2.71
N TYR A 372 15.88 16.36 2.62
CA TYR A 372 16.14 15.41 3.68
C TYR A 372 17.64 15.33 3.92
N ALA A 373 18.11 15.79 5.07
CA ALA A 373 19.53 15.93 5.36
C ALA A 373 20.02 15.10 6.52
N HIS A 374 21.33 15.08 6.74
CA HIS A 374 22.05 14.29 7.75
C HIS A 374 21.85 12.77 7.62
N LEU A 375 21.50 12.31 6.41
CA LEU A 375 21.19 10.90 6.16
C LEU A 375 22.39 9.99 6.40
N HIS A 376 22.13 8.78 6.88
CA HIS A 376 23.12 7.72 6.99
C HIS A 376 23.44 7.13 5.60
N ASN A 377 22.39 6.66 4.90
CA ASN A 377 22.46 6.14 3.56
C ASN A 377 21.20 6.48 2.78
N PHE A 378 21.31 6.46 1.46
CA PHE A 378 20.16 6.46 0.56
C PHE A 378 19.56 5.05 0.49
N ALA A 379 18.26 4.94 0.20
CA ALA A 379 17.67 3.66 -0.11
C ALA A 379 18.15 3.18 -1.49
N ASP A 380 18.08 1.87 -1.71
CA ASP A 380 18.54 1.27 -2.97
C ASP A 380 17.80 1.88 -4.17
N GLY A 381 18.57 2.24 -5.20
CA GLY A 381 18.05 2.84 -6.43
C GLY A 381 17.70 4.34 -6.34
N ILE A 382 17.91 5.00 -5.22
CA ILE A 382 17.68 6.46 -5.08
C ILE A 382 18.88 7.22 -5.62
N THR A 383 18.70 7.77 -6.83
CA THR A 383 19.67 8.61 -7.53
C THR A 383 18.96 9.75 -8.24
N HIS A 384 19.72 10.75 -8.72
CA HIS A 384 19.17 11.86 -9.51
C HIS A 384 18.29 11.36 -10.67
N GLY A 385 17.14 11.99 -10.88
CA GLY A 385 16.19 11.70 -11.95
C GLY A 385 15.22 10.56 -11.67
N VAL A 386 15.34 9.86 -10.54
CA VAL A 386 14.42 8.76 -10.18
C VAL A 386 13.10 9.32 -9.66
N GLU A 387 11.99 8.82 -10.20
CA GLU A 387 10.66 9.09 -9.68
C GLU A 387 10.40 8.28 -8.40
N VAL A 388 9.84 8.92 -7.39
CA VAL A 388 9.43 8.29 -6.14
C VAL A 388 7.98 8.62 -5.82
N LYS A 389 7.34 7.72 -5.06
CA LYS A 389 5.96 7.88 -4.62
C LYS A 389 5.87 8.33 -3.17
N LYS A 390 4.82 9.05 -2.82
CA LYS A 390 4.48 9.43 -1.45
C LYS A 390 4.55 8.20 -0.53
N GLY A 391 5.26 8.33 0.59
CA GLY A 391 5.48 7.24 1.54
C GLY A 391 6.59 6.26 1.17
N GLN A 392 7.18 6.36 -0.03
CA GLN A 392 8.32 5.52 -0.42
C GLN A 392 9.54 5.82 0.45
N ILE A 393 10.23 4.79 0.94
CA ILE A 393 11.48 4.97 1.67
C ILE A 393 12.56 5.42 0.68
N ILE A 394 13.16 6.60 0.95
CA ILE A 394 14.18 7.21 0.10
C ILE A 394 15.56 7.19 0.76
N GLY A 395 15.63 7.04 2.08
CA GLY A 395 16.89 7.00 2.81
C GLY A 395 16.70 6.59 4.26
N TYR A 396 17.74 6.78 5.05
CA TYR A 396 17.76 6.38 6.46
C TYR A 396 18.40 7.48 7.32
N VAL A 397 17.83 7.73 8.50
CA VAL A 397 18.33 8.73 9.44
C VAL A 397 19.79 8.47 9.80
N GLY A 398 20.57 9.53 9.85
CA GLY A 398 21.98 9.50 10.22
C GLY A 398 22.40 10.67 11.10
N SER A 399 23.67 11.02 10.99
CA SER A 399 24.29 12.16 11.67
C SER A 399 25.48 12.66 10.83
N THR A 400 25.31 12.70 9.49
CA THR A 400 26.37 13.14 8.56
C THR A 400 26.38 14.67 8.43
N GLY A 401 27.51 15.24 8.05
CA GLY A 401 27.66 16.68 7.97
C GLY A 401 27.75 17.37 9.33
N ARG A 402 27.16 18.56 9.47
CA ARG A 402 27.19 19.34 10.71
C ARG A 402 26.01 18.94 11.62
N SER A 403 26.15 17.87 12.32
CA SER A 403 25.16 17.29 13.21
C SER A 403 25.76 16.96 14.59
N THR A 404 24.99 17.12 15.65
CA THR A 404 25.38 16.78 17.04
C THR A 404 24.97 15.39 17.47
N GLY A 405 24.10 14.73 16.72
CA GLY A 405 23.59 13.39 17.02
C GLY A 405 22.62 12.91 15.95
N PRO A 406 22.16 11.65 16.03
CA PRO A 406 21.24 11.10 15.04
C PRO A 406 19.91 11.87 15.00
N HIS A 407 19.60 12.45 13.84
CA HIS A 407 18.34 13.12 13.54
C HIS A 407 18.15 13.28 12.04
N LEU A 408 16.94 13.55 11.61
CA LEU A 408 16.62 14.02 10.28
C LEU A 408 16.39 15.53 10.33
N HIS A 409 17.13 16.27 9.53
CA HIS A 409 16.80 17.66 9.21
C HIS A 409 15.94 17.68 7.96
N PHE A 410 14.72 18.22 8.06
CA PHE A 410 13.73 18.24 6.99
C PHE A 410 13.35 19.68 6.65
N GLU A 411 13.51 20.05 5.38
CA GLU A 411 13.11 21.34 4.84
C GLU A 411 12.02 21.17 3.79
N LEU A 412 11.10 22.13 3.75
CA LEU A 412 10.10 22.26 2.70
C LEU A 412 10.26 23.63 2.03
N TYR A 413 10.31 23.62 0.71
CA TYR A 413 10.40 24.82 -0.12
C TYR A 413 9.12 25.01 -0.91
N LYS A 414 8.68 26.26 -1.00
CA LYS A 414 7.62 26.71 -1.88
C LYS A 414 8.12 27.91 -2.65
N ASP A 415 8.04 27.85 -3.99
CA ASP A 415 8.51 28.91 -4.88
C ASP A 415 9.98 29.30 -4.56
N GLN A 416 10.84 28.30 -4.32
CA GLN A 416 12.28 28.40 -3.96
C GLN A 416 12.57 29.03 -2.58
N GLN A 417 11.56 29.31 -1.76
CA GLN A 417 11.72 29.82 -0.40
C GLN A 417 11.38 28.72 0.61
N TYR A 418 12.22 28.58 1.67
CA TYR A 418 11.88 27.66 2.74
C TYR A 418 10.69 28.17 3.54
N ILE A 419 9.80 27.24 3.82
CA ILE A 419 8.59 27.48 4.62
C ILE A 419 8.58 26.53 5.81
N ASN A 420 7.84 26.89 6.86
CA ASN A 420 7.69 25.98 7.99
C ASN A 420 6.86 24.75 7.56
N PRO A 421 7.45 23.55 7.54
CA PRO A 421 6.74 22.33 7.12
C PRO A 421 5.50 22.02 7.97
N LEU A 422 5.49 22.46 9.23
CA LEU A 422 4.43 22.14 10.18
C LEU A 422 3.24 23.10 10.12
N SER A 423 3.40 24.27 9.49
CA SER A 423 2.37 25.33 9.44
C SER A 423 1.58 25.37 8.12
N ILE A 424 1.99 24.55 7.12
CA ILE A 424 1.27 24.49 5.84
C ILE A 424 0.12 23.51 5.92
N ASP A 425 -1.05 23.94 5.48
CA ASP A 425 -2.20 23.06 5.27
C ASP A 425 -2.34 22.75 3.77
N PHE A 426 -2.19 21.48 3.43
CA PHE A 426 -2.41 20.98 2.08
C PHE A 426 -3.87 20.59 1.90
N PRO A 427 -4.48 20.88 0.75
CA PRO A 427 -5.87 20.50 0.51
C PRO A 427 -6.02 18.98 0.53
N ALA A 428 -7.24 18.51 0.85
CA ALA A 428 -7.60 17.12 0.68
C ALA A 428 -7.35 16.66 -0.76
N GLU A 429 -6.89 15.42 -0.92
CA GLU A 429 -6.60 14.88 -2.26
C GLU A 429 -7.85 14.88 -3.14
N ASP A 430 -9.01 14.52 -2.57
CA ASP A 430 -10.29 14.55 -3.28
C ASP A 430 -11.50 14.65 -2.33
N THR A 431 -12.67 14.76 -2.94
CA THR A 431 -13.97 14.67 -2.27
C THR A 431 -14.88 13.75 -3.10
N LEU A 432 -15.63 12.89 -2.44
CA LEU A 432 -16.53 11.95 -3.12
C LEU A 432 -17.61 12.69 -3.90
N GLY A 433 -17.72 12.38 -5.19
CA GLY A 433 -18.80 12.90 -6.01
C GLY A 433 -20.17 12.34 -5.59
N PRO A 434 -21.30 12.96 -6.02
CA PRO A 434 -22.64 12.66 -5.51
C PRO A 434 -23.06 11.18 -5.56
N THR A 435 -22.64 10.45 -6.59
CA THR A 435 -22.95 9.02 -6.75
C THR A 435 -22.22 8.17 -5.72
N LEU A 436 -20.91 8.40 -5.55
CA LEU A 436 -20.10 7.68 -4.58
C LEU A 436 -20.46 8.07 -3.15
N LEU A 437 -20.83 9.33 -2.92
CA LEU A 437 -21.25 9.82 -1.61
C LEU A 437 -22.49 9.08 -1.08
N ARG A 438 -23.47 8.79 -1.92
CA ARG A 438 -24.65 7.99 -1.52
C ARG A 438 -24.27 6.58 -1.08
N ILE A 439 -23.32 5.93 -1.78
CA ILE A 439 -22.85 4.59 -1.42
C ILE A 439 -22.05 4.67 -0.12
N PHE A 440 -21.17 5.67 -0.01
CA PHE A 440 -20.41 5.96 1.19
C PHE A 440 -21.30 6.19 2.41
N ASP A 441 -22.37 7.00 2.30
CA ASP A 441 -23.30 7.28 3.39
C ASP A 441 -23.97 6.01 3.93
N SER A 442 -24.34 5.11 3.05
CA SER A 442 -24.92 3.82 3.45
C SER A 442 -23.90 2.94 4.20
N GLN A 443 -22.67 2.87 3.70
CA GLN A 443 -21.58 2.11 4.34
C GLN A 443 -21.15 2.75 5.66
N LYS A 444 -20.99 4.06 5.68
CA LYS A 444 -20.67 4.87 6.87
C LYS A 444 -21.62 4.58 8.03
N LEU A 445 -22.92 4.58 7.75
CA LEU A 445 -23.95 4.30 8.79
C LEU A 445 -23.72 2.95 9.45
N ILE A 446 -23.47 1.91 8.66
CA ILE A 446 -23.19 0.57 9.18
C ILE A 446 -21.95 0.58 10.08
N TYR A 447 -20.87 1.19 9.62
CA TYR A 447 -19.61 1.21 10.39
C TYR A 447 -19.74 2.03 11.69
N LEU A 448 -20.48 3.13 11.67
CA LEU A 448 -20.71 3.95 12.87
C LEU A 448 -21.57 3.22 13.91
N VAL A 449 -22.61 2.48 13.49
CA VAL A 449 -23.41 1.63 14.40
C VAL A 449 -22.53 0.59 15.06
N GLU A 450 -21.68 -0.09 14.31
CA GLU A 450 -20.76 -1.10 14.83
C GLU A 450 -19.69 -0.50 15.76
N LEU A 451 -19.16 0.65 15.38
CA LEU A 451 -18.17 1.38 16.20
C LEU A 451 -18.79 1.83 17.53
N SER A 452 -20.07 2.21 17.53
CA SER A 452 -20.78 2.62 18.74
C SER A 452 -21.03 1.46 19.71
N ALA A 453 -21.12 0.22 19.18
CA ALA A 453 -21.29 -1.00 19.96
C ALA A 453 -19.96 -1.56 20.50
N ALA A 454 -18.83 -0.94 20.15
CA ALA A 454 -17.51 -1.32 20.66
C ALA A 454 -17.47 -1.17 22.20
N PRO A 455 -16.91 -2.14 22.94
CA PRO A 455 -16.77 -2.02 24.38
C PRO A 455 -15.95 -0.77 24.73
N GLN A 456 -16.39 -0.05 25.75
CA GLN A 456 -15.59 1.01 26.37
C GLN A 456 -14.69 0.32 27.41
N THR A 457 -13.41 0.28 27.15
CA THR A 457 -12.41 -0.21 28.12
C THR A 457 -11.83 0.93 28.91
#